data_64e9ae8f6fa11f4d5edb9ef66904879d
#
_entry.id   64e9ae8f6fa11f4d5edb9ef66904879d
#
_cell.length_a   1.000
_cell.length_b   1.000
_cell.length_c   1.000
_cell.angle_alpha   90.00
_cell.angle_beta   90.00
_cell.angle_gamma   90.00
#
_symmetry.space_group_name_H-M   'P 1'
#
loop_
_entity.id
_entity.type
_entity.pdbx_description
1 polymer ?
#
loop_
_entity_poly.entity_id
_entity_poly.type
_entity_poly.pdbx_seq_one_letter_code
_entity_poly.pdbx_strand_id
1 'polypeptide(L)'
;AEGLAKRILSGDVPDAVARMRVHRLNMASMIAGTMYRGDYEARVTQLLEELTERKDVVLFIDEIHTIIGAGAASGSLDAANMLKPALARGELRCIGATTQQEFKKYIAPDAALERRFATVLVKEPTAEETRAVLAGVAKRYEIHHRVTYSTAALDAIIRIAERYMPNKQFPDKAIDLLDEVGAYANVSRKSTDRSAVALRAAQDELSEVHKAKHQAIVKEQFQLATELKARETLLQERITKLTNRPTAKSIIVITDAMIRAVASNMTGIPLAKLTADDHTALRSLGDRLKTHVIAQDAAVDHVASAMRRAKLGFASSNRPLASFLFAGPSGVGKTALAKALALEMFGDTKALVRFDMSEFAEGFSTSKLIGAPAGYVGYRESAKLTDALKERPHCVVLFDELEKAHRDVQSLLLQILDEGAITDSTGTRVNFHNAVIIMTTNVGRDRFTRASLGFATDENRSPKFAEEFRGLLEEHF
;
A
#
# COMPACT_ATOMS: atom_id res chain seq x y z
N ALA A 1 24.76 2.95 -4.39
CA ALA A 1 25.95 2.21 -4.80
C ALA A 1 26.09 2.14 -6.33
N GLU A 2 25.07 1.68 -7.08
CA GLU A 2 25.15 1.56 -8.56
C GLU A 2 25.42 2.91 -9.26
N GLY A 3 24.79 4.00 -8.80
CA GLY A 3 25.06 5.34 -9.32
C GLY A 3 26.52 5.78 -9.12
N LEU A 4 27.11 5.44 -7.96
CA LEU A 4 28.54 5.71 -7.71
C LEU A 4 29.42 4.90 -8.69
N ALA A 5 29.11 3.61 -8.87
CA ALA A 5 29.85 2.77 -9.81
C ALA A 5 29.78 3.31 -11.25
N LYS A 6 28.61 3.79 -11.70
CA LYS A 6 28.45 4.42 -13.02
C LYS A 6 29.26 5.71 -13.14
N ARG A 7 29.26 6.56 -12.13
CA ARG A 7 30.06 7.81 -12.13
C ARG A 7 31.57 7.53 -12.14
N ILE A 8 32.02 6.50 -11.43
CA ILE A 8 33.41 6.05 -11.48
C ILE A 8 33.78 5.61 -12.90
N LEU A 9 32.93 4.82 -13.55
CA LEU A 9 33.16 4.35 -14.92
C LEU A 9 33.13 5.47 -15.95
N SER A 10 32.32 6.51 -15.75
CA SER A 10 32.26 7.68 -16.63
C SER A 10 33.38 8.71 -16.36
N GLY A 11 34.19 8.52 -15.32
CA GLY A 11 35.23 9.46 -14.93
C GLY A 11 34.72 10.74 -14.25
N ASP A 12 33.43 10.82 -13.92
CA ASP A 12 32.80 11.97 -13.24
C ASP A 12 32.90 11.84 -11.72
N VAL A 13 34.13 11.70 -11.23
CA VAL A 13 34.45 11.55 -9.80
C VAL A 13 35.83 12.17 -9.50
N PRO A 14 36.07 12.58 -8.24
CA PRO A 14 37.41 13.02 -7.82
C PRO A 14 38.49 11.94 -8.01
N ASP A 15 39.74 12.35 -8.27
CA ASP A 15 40.87 11.44 -8.50
C ASP A 15 41.06 10.39 -7.39
N ALA A 16 40.76 10.75 -6.16
CA ALA A 16 40.84 9.85 -5.00
C ALA A 16 39.98 8.58 -5.10
N VAL A 17 38.91 8.64 -5.86
CA VAL A 17 37.96 7.52 -6.04
C VAL A 17 37.87 7.00 -7.47
N ALA A 18 38.57 7.65 -8.42
CA ALA A 18 38.53 7.32 -9.84
C ALA A 18 39.00 5.88 -10.16
N ARG A 19 39.86 5.32 -9.31
CA ARG A 19 40.42 3.96 -9.47
C ARG A 19 39.67 2.91 -8.63
N MET A 20 38.63 3.31 -7.90
CA MET A 20 37.87 2.39 -7.03
C MET A 20 36.92 1.53 -7.83
N ARG A 21 36.69 0.30 -7.34
CA ARG A 21 35.75 -0.66 -7.88
C ARG A 21 34.70 -0.99 -6.81
N VAL A 22 33.44 -0.84 -7.16
CA VAL A 22 32.32 -1.17 -6.25
C VAL A 22 31.90 -2.61 -6.50
N HIS A 23 32.04 -3.47 -5.50
CA HIS A 23 31.60 -4.86 -5.54
C HIS A 23 30.42 -5.08 -4.60
N ARG A 24 29.36 -5.71 -5.09
CA ARG A 24 28.20 -6.09 -4.26
C ARG A 24 28.44 -7.45 -3.63
N LEU A 25 28.36 -7.53 -2.31
CA LEU A 25 28.38 -8.79 -1.60
C LEU A 25 26.96 -9.41 -1.60
N ASN A 26 26.86 -10.62 -2.14
CA ASN A 26 25.62 -11.40 -2.09
C ASN A 26 25.77 -12.49 -1.03
N MET A 27 25.11 -12.29 0.13
CA MET A 27 25.18 -13.23 1.26
C MET A 27 24.58 -14.58 0.92
N ALA A 28 23.52 -14.64 0.13
CA ALA A 28 22.92 -15.91 -0.28
C ALA A 28 23.90 -16.77 -1.09
N SER A 29 24.71 -16.14 -1.95
CA SER A 29 25.75 -16.83 -2.72
C SER A 29 26.89 -17.35 -1.85
N MET A 30 27.17 -16.69 -0.73
CA MET A 30 28.23 -17.13 0.20
C MET A 30 27.83 -18.40 0.96
N ILE A 31 26.54 -18.55 1.24
CA ILE A 31 25.97 -19.72 1.96
C ILE A 31 25.71 -20.87 0.98
N ALA A 32 25.41 -20.57 -0.29
CA ALA A 32 25.08 -21.58 -1.28
C ALA A 32 26.24 -22.58 -1.51
N GLY A 33 25.94 -23.87 -1.36
CA GLY A 33 26.91 -24.95 -1.58
C GLY A 33 27.88 -25.19 -0.40
N THR A 34 27.66 -24.59 0.77
CA THR A 34 28.37 -24.97 2.01
C THR A 34 27.56 -26.05 2.74
N MET A 35 28.15 -27.21 3.00
CA MET A 35 27.52 -28.29 3.77
C MET A 35 27.82 -28.18 5.27
N TYR A 36 28.95 -27.57 5.60
CA TYR A 36 29.41 -27.42 6.98
C TYR A 36 29.68 -25.98 7.32
N ARG A 37 29.54 -25.61 8.59
CA ARG A 37 29.83 -24.29 9.14
C ARG A 37 31.27 -23.82 8.80
N GLY A 38 32.25 -24.70 8.84
CA GLY A 38 33.64 -24.40 8.56
C GLY A 38 33.88 -23.96 7.10
N ASP A 39 33.13 -24.51 6.14
CA ASP A 39 33.25 -24.11 4.72
C ASP A 39 32.86 -22.65 4.49
N TYR A 40 31.82 -22.21 5.17
CA TYR A 40 31.38 -20.83 5.11
C TYR A 40 32.39 -19.88 5.78
N GLU A 41 32.84 -20.24 6.99
CA GLU A 41 33.86 -19.46 7.72
C GLU A 41 35.14 -19.32 6.90
N ALA A 42 35.61 -20.40 6.26
CA ALA A 42 36.75 -20.36 5.37
C ALA A 42 36.57 -19.42 4.17
N ARG A 43 35.38 -19.43 3.51
CA ARG A 43 35.06 -18.52 2.40
C ARG A 43 35.04 -17.06 2.83
N VAL A 44 34.43 -16.76 3.99
CA VAL A 44 34.40 -15.39 4.53
C VAL A 44 35.80 -14.93 4.87
N THR A 45 36.63 -15.78 5.49
CA THR A 45 38.02 -15.45 5.80
C THR A 45 38.83 -15.17 4.56
N GLN A 46 38.75 -16.03 3.54
CA GLN A 46 39.43 -15.82 2.26
C GLN A 46 38.99 -14.52 1.58
N LEU A 47 37.68 -14.23 1.58
CA LEU A 47 37.16 -12.97 1.04
C LEU A 47 37.72 -11.75 1.78
N LEU A 48 37.80 -11.83 3.12
CA LEU A 48 38.35 -10.76 3.94
C LEU A 48 39.85 -10.52 3.68
N GLU A 49 40.64 -11.58 3.54
CA GLU A 49 42.07 -11.50 3.19
C GLU A 49 42.26 -10.82 1.83
N GLU A 50 41.54 -11.26 0.80
CA GLU A 50 41.58 -10.64 -0.53
C GLU A 50 41.15 -9.19 -0.51
N LEU A 51 40.12 -8.81 0.24
CA LEU A 51 39.64 -7.43 0.34
C LEU A 51 40.60 -6.53 1.12
N THR A 52 41.30 -7.05 2.13
CA THR A 52 42.29 -6.31 2.92
C THR A 52 43.54 -5.95 2.10
N GLU A 53 43.93 -6.85 1.21
CA GLU A 53 45.05 -6.61 0.26
C GLU A 53 44.66 -5.57 -0.82
N ARG A 54 43.39 -5.53 -1.23
CA ARG A 54 42.91 -4.67 -2.31
C ARG A 54 42.32 -3.35 -1.80
N LYS A 55 43.16 -2.32 -1.75
CA LYS A 55 42.72 -0.98 -1.32
C LYS A 55 41.87 -0.22 -2.36
N ASP A 56 41.72 -0.76 -3.57
CA ASP A 56 40.92 -0.19 -4.66
C ASP A 56 39.45 -0.67 -4.64
N VAL A 57 39.10 -1.55 -3.73
CA VAL A 57 37.76 -2.14 -3.65
C VAL A 57 36.90 -1.45 -2.59
N VAL A 58 35.65 -1.14 -2.96
CA VAL A 58 34.58 -0.71 -2.04
C VAL A 58 33.51 -1.80 -2.02
N LEU A 59 33.30 -2.40 -0.88
CA LEU A 59 32.31 -3.44 -0.70
C LEU A 59 30.93 -2.82 -0.45
N PHE A 60 29.94 -3.13 -1.28
CA PHE A 60 28.54 -2.77 -1.03
C PHE A 60 27.80 -3.96 -0.43
N ILE A 61 27.20 -3.75 0.74
CA ILE A 61 26.40 -4.75 1.46
C ILE A 61 24.98 -4.22 1.58
N ASP A 62 24.07 -4.87 0.88
CA ASP A 62 22.65 -4.60 1.01
C ASP A 62 22.13 -5.30 2.26
N GLU A 63 21.15 -4.68 2.96
CA GLU A 63 20.60 -5.21 4.21
C GLU A 63 21.68 -5.63 5.22
N ILE A 64 22.66 -4.74 5.47
CA ILE A 64 23.81 -5.04 6.34
C ILE A 64 23.40 -5.55 7.73
N HIS A 65 22.20 -5.22 8.21
CA HIS A 65 21.64 -5.70 9.46
C HIS A 65 21.49 -7.24 9.48
N THR A 66 21.30 -7.88 8.33
CA THR A 66 21.17 -9.35 8.24
C THR A 66 22.47 -10.06 8.62
N ILE A 67 23.60 -9.40 8.36
CA ILE A 67 24.91 -9.92 8.72
C ILE A 67 25.17 -9.72 10.22
N ILE A 68 24.73 -8.58 10.77
CA ILE A 68 25.05 -8.15 12.13
C ILE A 68 24.07 -8.74 13.14
N GLY A 69 22.79 -8.91 12.77
CA GLY A 69 21.72 -9.37 13.64
C GLY A 69 21.52 -10.89 13.70
N ALA A 70 22.16 -11.65 12.83
CA ALA A 70 21.95 -13.10 12.71
C ALA A 70 22.48 -13.93 13.90
N GLY A 71 23.21 -13.32 14.82
CA GLY A 71 23.83 -14.03 15.97
C GLY A 71 22.90 -14.41 17.13
N ALA A 72 21.64 -13.96 17.16
CA ALA A 72 20.77 -14.08 18.34
C ALA A 72 19.78 -15.26 18.32
N ALA A 73 19.57 -15.94 17.20
CA ALA A 73 18.61 -17.03 17.11
C ALA A 73 19.21 -18.28 16.47
N SER A 74 19.44 -19.30 17.27
CA SER A 74 19.64 -20.71 16.88
C SER A 74 20.67 -20.97 15.77
N GLY A 75 21.97 -20.97 16.11
CA GLY A 75 22.99 -21.66 15.28
C GLY A 75 23.32 -21.03 13.93
N SER A 76 22.86 -19.83 13.63
CA SER A 76 23.18 -19.13 12.41
C SER A 76 24.58 -18.52 12.48
N LEU A 77 25.32 -18.77 11.46
CA LEU A 77 26.67 -18.39 11.12
C LEU A 77 26.98 -16.93 11.50
N ASP A 78 27.92 -16.74 12.37
CA ASP A 78 28.31 -15.44 12.93
C ASP A 78 29.26 -14.69 11.99
N ALA A 79 28.78 -14.42 10.76
CA ALA A 79 29.48 -13.59 9.78
C ALA A 79 29.81 -12.20 10.35
N ALA A 80 28.99 -11.71 11.28
CA ALA A 80 29.21 -10.45 11.94
C ALA A 80 30.51 -10.45 12.75
N ASN A 81 30.78 -11.50 13.51
CA ASN A 81 31.99 -11.59 14.33
C ASN A 81 33.24 -11.69 13.47
N MET A 82 33.16 -12.19 12.26
CA MET A 82 34.27 -12.24 11.32
C MET A 82 34.51 -10.89 10.62
N LEU A 83 33.44 -10.19 10.23
CA LEU A 83 33.55 -8.88 9.56
C LEU A 83 33.85 -7.72 10.52
N LYS A 84 33.35 -7.78 11.76
CA LYS A 84 33.55 -6.74 12.79
C LYS A 84 35.02 -6.36 13.00
N PRO A 85 35.97 -7.28 13.14
CA PRO A 85 37.38 -6.90 13.36
C PRO A 85 37.96 -6.13 12.17
N ALA A 86 37.69 -6.55 10.94
CA ALA A 86 38.19 -5.91 9.73
C ALA A 86 37.57 -4.52 9.50
N LEU A 87 36.25 -4.39 9.77
CA LEU A 87 35.54 -3.11 9.78
C LEU A 87 36.06 -2.20 10.91
N ALA A 88 36.29 -2.76 12.10
CA ALA A 88 36.77 -2.00 13.25
C ALA A 88 38.19 -1.48 13.07
N ARG A 89 39.06 -2.19 12.34
CA ARG A 89 40.42 -1.73 12.01
C ARG A 89 40.47 -0.76 10.83
N GLY A 90 39.34 -0.59 10.12
CA GLY A 90 39.32 0.26 8.92
C GLY A 90 40.04 -0.32 7.70
N GLU A 91 40.25 -1.62 7.70
CA GLU A 91 40.90 -2.37 6.63
C GLU A 91 39.96 -2.55 5.42
N LEU A 92 38.67 -2.50 5.65
CA LEU A 92 37.62 -2.62 4.63
C LEU A 92 36.94 -1.29 4.37
N ARG A 93 36.80 -0.94 3.10
CA ARG A 93 35.91 0.15 2.67
C ARG A 93 34.54 -0.43 2.36
N CYS A 94 33.55 -0.08 3.15
CA CYS A 94 32.22 -0.67 3.07
C CYS A 94 31.15 0.41 2.98
N ILE A 95 30.16 0.18 2.11
CA ILE A 95 28.90 0.91 2.05
C ILE A 95 27.81 -0.08 2.45
N GLY A 96 27.20 0.09 3.61
CA GLY A 96 26.08 -0.71 4.06
C GLY A 96 24.75 0.03 3.80
N ALA A 97 23.75 -0.69 3.31
CA ALA A 97 22.39 -0.19 3.23
C ALA A 97 21.51 -0.90 4.26
N THR A 98 20.62 -0.17 4.93
CA THR A 98 19.66 -0.72 5.89
C THR A 98 18.52 0.26 6.12
N THR A 99 17.44 -0.18 6.75
CA THR A 99 16.36 0.70 7.20
C THR A 99 16.71 1.40 8.50
N GLN A 100 16.04 2.52 8.79
CA GLN A 100 16.25 3.24 10.06
C GLN A 100 15.88 2.40 11.29
N GLN A 101 14.85 1.56 11.19
CA GLN A 101 14.41 0.70 12.28
C GLN A 101 15.46 -0.38 12.58
N GLU A 102 15.97 -1.01 11.55
CA GLU A 102 16.99 -2.05 11.66
C GLU A 102 18.34 -1.47 12.08
N PHE A 103 18.68 -0.27 11.62
CA PHE A 103 19.86 0.45 12.11
C PHE A 103 19.80 0.65 13.63
N LYS A 104 18.68 1.18 14.15
CA LYS A 104 18.48 1.38 15.59
C LYS A 104 18.50 0.07 16.38
N LYS A 105 17.99 -1.02 15.80
CA LYS A 105 17.87 -2.32 16.48
C LYS A 105 19.17 -3.10 16.51
N TYR A 106 19.94 -3.07 15.42
CA TYR A 106 21.08 -3.97 15.23
C TYR A 106 22.44 -3.29 15.14
N ILE A 107 22.52 -2.05 14.66
CA ILE A 107 23.79 -1.37 14.43
C ILE A 107 24.10 -0.35 15.53
N ALA A 108 23.16 0.52 15.88
CA ALA A 108 23.35 1.54 16.89
C ALA A 108 23.68 1.00 18.29
N PRO A 109 23.16 -0.17 18.75
CA PRO A 109 23.55 -0.74 20.04
C PRO A 109 24.98 -1.26 20.08
N ASP A 110 25.62 -1.51 18.92
CA ASP A 110 27.01 -1.95 18.82
C ASP A 110 27.95 -0.77 18.67
N ALA A 111 28.52 -0.31 19.77
CA ALA A 111 29.42 0.85 19.82
C ALA A 111 30.66 0.72 18.93
N ALA A 112 31.09 -0.50 18.58
CA ALA A 112 32.22 -0.72 17.69
C ALA A 112 31.87 -0.43 16.23
N LEU A 113 30.66 -0.78 15.82
CA LEU A 113 30.15 -0.51 14.46
C LEU A 113 29.66 0.93 14.32
N GLU A 114 28.95 1.46 15.30
CA GLU A 114 28.44 2.83 15.27
C GLU A 114 29.54 3.87 15.03
N ARG A 115 30.71 3.69 15.69
CA ARG A 115 31.87 4.59 15.52
C ARG A 115 32.57 4.47 14.16
N ARG A 116 32.30 3.43 13.38
CA ARG A 116 32.98 3.13 12.11
C ARG A 116 32.13 3.42 10.87
N PHE A 117 30.84 3.48 11.04
CA PHE A 117 29.93 3.83 9.96
C PHE A 117 29.45 5.28 10.11
N ALA A 118 29.77 6.12 9.11
CA ALA A 118 29.12 7.41 8.97
C ALA A 118 27.71 7.19 8.41
N THR A 119 26.70 7.61 9.16
CA THR A 119 25.30 7.48 8.74
C THR A 119 24.94 8.53 7.70
N VAL A 120 24.43 8.07 6.56
CA VAL A 120 23.89 8.92 5.50
C VAL A 120 22.39 8.66 5.42
N LEU A 121 21.59 9.62 5.87
CA LEU A 121 20.14 9.52 5.82
C LEU A 121 19.63 9.81 4.40
N VAL A 122 19.06 8.77 3.75
CA VAL A 122 18.35 8.91 2.49
C VAL A 122 16.88 9.19 2.80
N LYS A 123 16.45 10.43 2.57
CA LYS A 123 15.05 10.84 2.80
C LYS A 123 14.16 10.40 1.63
N GLU A 124 12.87 10.26 1.92
CA GLU A 124 11.86 10.12 0.87
C GLU A 124 11.88 11.35 -0.05
N PRO A 125 11.95 11.18 -1.37
CA PRO A 125 11.93 12.30 -2.30
C PRO A 125 10.57 13.00 -2.29
N THR A 126 10.60 14.30 -2.57
CA THR A 126 9.41 15.12 -2.75
C THR A 126 8.62 14.71 -3.99
N ALA A 127 7.37 15.16 -4.11
CA ALA A 127 6.55 14.93 -5.30
C ALA A 127 7.22 15.48 -6.59
N GLU A 128 7.92 16.62 -6.50
CA GLU A 128 8.64 17.22 -7.64
C GLU A 128 9.85 16.40 -8.05
N GLU A 129 10.66 15.95 -7.08
CA GLU A 129 11.79 15.06 -7.33
C GLU A 129 11.33 13.72 -7.89
N THR A 130 10.23 13.17 -7.36
CA THR A 130 9.60 11.94 -7.88
C THR A 130 9.14 12.12 -9.32
N ARG A 131 8.62 13.29 -9.68
CA ARG A 131 8.24 13.60 -11.07
C ARG A 131 9.44 13.51 -12.01
N ALA A 132 10.57 14.06 -11.61
CA ALA A 132 11.82 13.98 -12.40
C ALA A 132 12.27 12.50 -12.55
N VAL A 133 12.18 11.72 -11.47
CA VAL A 133 12.49 10.28 -11.51
C VAL A 133 11.56 9.55 -12.47
N LEU A 134 10.22 9.75 -12.36
CA LEU A 134 9.25 9.11 -13.25
C LEU A 134 9.48 9.47 -14.72
N ALA A 135 9.73 10.73 -15.02
CA ALA A 135 10.03 11.18 -16.39
C ALA A 135 11.28 10.47 -16.97
N GLY A 136 12.28 10.21 -16.11
CA GLY A 136 13.49 9.49 -16.50
C GLY A 136 13.25 8.01 -16.79
N VAL A 137 12.39 7.35 -16.03
CA VAL A 137 12.12 5.91 -16.19
C VAL A 137 10.98 5.61 -17.15
N ALA A 138 10.04 6.53 -17.34
CA ALA A 138 8.84 6.35 -18.15
C ALA A 138 9.13 5.80 -19.56
N LYS A 139 10.17 6.31 -20.23
CA LYS A 139 10.56 5.84 -21.57
C LYS A 139 10.85 4.35 -21.63
N ARG A 140 11.42 3.76 -20.58
CA ARG A 140 11.70 2.32 -20.53
C ARG A 140 10.40 1.53 -20.40
N TYR A 141 9.48 1.98 -19.56
CA TYR A 141 8.17 1.36 -19.38
C TYR A 141 7.27 1.55 -20.61
N GLU A 142 7.35 2.71 -21.30
CA GLU A 142 6.67 2.94 -22.58
C GLU A 142 7.05 1.89 -23.64
N ILE A 143 8.34 1.62 -23.75
CA ILE A 143 8.86 0.59 -24.69
C ILE A 143 8.41 -0.80 -24.25
N HIS A 144 8.50 -1.11 -22.95
CA HIS A 144 8.17 -2.41 -22.39
C HIS A 144 6.69 -2.75 -22.56
N HIS A 145 5.80 -1.85 -22.17
CA HIS A 145 4.34 -2.04 -22.21
C HIS A 145 3.71 -1.57 -23.52
N ARG A 146 4.47 -0.89 -24.40
CA ARG A 146 3.98 -0.28 -25.66
C ARG A 146 2.84 0.71 -25.43
N VAL A 147 3.05 1.58 -24.49
CA VAL A 147 2.13 2.66 -24.07
C VAL A 147 2.84 4.00 -24.14
N THR A 148 2.12 5.10 -23.97
CA THR A 148 2.68 6.44 -23.82
C THR A 148 2.10 7.09 -22.57
N TYR A 149 2.98 7.64 -21.72
CA TYR A 149 2.60 8.40 -20.54
C TYR A 149 2.72 9.90 -20.86
N SER A 150 1.60 10.61 -20.87
CA SER A 150 1.63 12.07 -20.94
C SER A 150 2.12 12.67 -19.62
N THR A 151 2.60 13.93 -19.64
CA THR A 151 2.97 14.64 -18.41
C THR A 151 1.81 14.70 -17.42
N ALA A 152 0.59 14.90 -17.89
CA ALA A 152 -0.61 14.87 -17.08
C ALA A 152 -0.87 13.50 -16.44
N ALA A 153 -0.55 12.39 -17.14
CA ALA A 153 -0.65 11.04 -16.58
C ALA A 153 0.38 10.81 -15.48
N LEU A 154 1.62 11.27 -15.65
CA LEU A 154 2.65 11.18 -14.61
C LEU A 154 2.25 11.97 -13.36
N ASP A 155 1.70 13.18 -13.53
CA ASP A 155 1.19 13.99 -12.42
C ASP A 155 0.00 13.34 -11.72
N ALA A 156 -0.88 12.67 -12.46
CA ALA A 156 -1.99 11.92 -11.89
C ALA A 156 -1.50 10.71 -11.09
N ILE A 157 -0.50 9.98 -11.57
CA ILE A 157 0.13 8.87 -10.86
C ILE A 157 0.69 9.34 -9.52
N ILE A 158 1.44 10.45 -9.49
CA ILE A 158 2.04 10.99 -8.26
C ILE A 158 0.94 11.38 -7.26
N ARG A 159 -0.05 12.16 -7.68
CA ARG A 159 -1.17 12.59 -6.82
C ARG A 159 -1.96 11.41 -6.24
N ILE A 160 -2.19 10.38 -7.05
CA ILE A 160 -2.93 9.19 -6.61
C ILE A 160 -2.07 8.37 -5.66
N ALA A 161 -0.79 8.15 -5.96
CA ALA A 161 0.13 7.43 -5.09
C ALA A 161 0.34 8.14 -3.74
N GLU A 162 0.47 9.46 -3.73
CA GLU A 162 0.59 10.27 -2.51
C GLU A 162 -0.64 10.12 -1.61
N ARG A 163 -1.82 10.28 -2.20
CA ARG A 163 -3.09 10.33 -1.47
C ARG A 163 -3.60 8.96 -1.00
N TYR A 164 -3.40 7.92 -1.81
CA TYR A 164 -4.07 6.62 -1.61
C TYR A 164 -3.11 5.47 -1.27
N MET A 165 -1.78 5.71 -1.28
CA MET A 165 -0.77 4.71 -0.91
C MET A 165 0.13 5.21 0.24
N PRO A 166 -0.43 5.49 1.44
CA PRO A 166 0.33 6.05 2.56
C PRO A 166 1.34 5.06 3.15
N ASN A 167 1.13 3.75 2.96
CA ASN A 167 1.98 2.70 3.51
C ASN A 167 3.25 2.42 2.70
N LYS A 168 3.37 3.02 1.52
CA LYS A 168 4.55 2.94 0.66
C LYS A 168 5.20 4.32 0.52
N GLN A 169 6.50 4.36 0.26
CA GLN A 169 7.26 5.60 0.11
C GLN A 169 7.53 5.92 -1.37
N PHE A 170 7.75 7.19 -1.68
CA PHE A 170 8.28 7.59 -2.97
C PHE A 170 9.78 7.23 -3.07
N PRO A 171 10.30 6.92 -4.29
CA PRO A 171 9.59 6.92 -5.57
C PRO A 171 8.87 5.60 -5.87
N ASP A 172 9.08 4.53 -5.10
CA ASP A 172 8.64 3.15 -5.39
C ASP A 172 7.13 3.06 -5.62
N LYS A 173 6.30 3.66 -4.75
CA LYS A 173 4.84 3.64 -4.92
C LYS A 173 4.35 4.23 -6.25
N ALA A 174 5.07 5.22 -6.76
CA ALA A 174 4.72 5.85 -8.04
C ALA A 174 5.24 5.04 -9.23
N ILE A 175 6.41 4.41 -9.10
CA ILE A 175 6.97 3.50 -10.11
C ILE A 175 6.13 2.23 -10.22
N ASP A 176 5.74 1.63 -9.08
CA ASP A 176 4.84 0.47 -9.05
C ASP A 176 3.51 0.77 -9.77
N LEU A 177 2.91 1.94 -9.47
CA LEU A 177 1.65 2.33 -10.10
C LEU A 177 1.84 2.60 -11.61
N LEU A 178 2.96 3.20 -12.01
CA LEU A 178 3.29 3.42 -13.42
C LEU A 178 3.41 2.09 -14.17
N ASP A 179 4.15 1.12 -13.61
CA ASP A 179 4.34 -0.21 -14.19
C ASP A 179 3.00 -0.96 -14.34
N GLU A 180 2.22 -1.01 -13.26
CA GLU A 180 0.95 -1.72 -13.22
C GLU A 180 -0.09 -1.12 -14.18
N VAL A 181 -0.11 0.23 -14.33
CA VAL A 181 -0.97 0.91 -15.30
C VAL A 181 -0.56 0.56 -16.74
N GLY A 182 0.73 0.48 -17.01
CA GLY A 182 1.25 0.02 -18.30
C GLY A 182 0.87 -1.43 -18.60
N ALA A 183 1.02 -2.31 -17.64
CA ALA A 183 0.62 -3.71 -17.73
C ALA A 183 -0.90 -3.86 -17.96
N TYR A 184 -1.71 -3.14 -17.17
CA TYR A 184 -3.17 -3.12 -17.31
C TYR A 184 -3.60 -2.65 -18.71
N ALA A 185 -3.02 -1.57 -19.23
CA ALA A 185 -3.32 -1.07 -20.56
C ALA A 185 -2.97 -2.10 -21.65
N ASN A 186 -1.87 -2.80 -21.48
CA ASN A 186 -1.44 -3.85 -22.42
C ASN A 186 -2.38 -5.07 -22.37
N VAL A 187 -2.80 -5.52 -21.19
CA VAL A 187 -3.75 -6.62 -21.00
C VAL A 187 -5.16 -6.23 -21.44
N SER A 188 -5.59 -5.00 -21.13
CA SER A 188 -6.90 -4.45 -21.53
C SER A 188 -6.98 -4.19 -23.03
N ARG A 189 -5.86 -4.28 -23.73
CA ARG A 189 -5.82 -4.35 -25.18
C ARG A 189 -6.64 -5.57 -25.60
N LYS A 190 -7.96 -5.40 -25.62
CA LYS A 190 -8.85 -6.43 -26.14
C LYS A 190 -8.29 -6.84 -27.49
N SER A 191 -8.26 -8.11 -27.75
CA SER A 191 -8.02 -8.68 -29.07
C SER A 191 -9.22 -8.36 -29.98
N THR A 192 -9.56 -7.10 -30.09
CA THR A 192 -10.41 -6.53 -31.14
C THR A 192 -9.65 -6.47 -32.47
N ASP A 193 -8.46 -7.03 -32.48
CA ASP A 193 -7.78 -7.32 -33.71
C ASP A 193 -8.52 -8.51 -34.35
N ARG A 194 -9.54 -8.14 -35.18
CA ARG A 194 -10.26 -9.11 -36.01
C ARG A 194 -9.29 -10.06 -36.74
N SER A 195 -8.03 -9.62 -36.94
CA SER A 195 -6.97 -10.42 -37.55
C SER A 195 -6.45 -11.49 -36.60
N ALA A 196 -6.32 -11.26 -35.31
CA ALA A 196 -5.89 -12.25 -34.32
C ALA A 196 -6.97 -13.33 -34.11
N VAL A 197 -8.24 -12.94 -34.08
CA VAL A 197 -9.36 -13.90 -34.02
C VAL A 197 -9.44 -14.71 -35.32
N ALA A 198 -9.30 -14.04 -36.47
CA ALA A 198 -9.28 -14.72 -37.79
C ALA A 198 -8.06 -15.65 -37.94
N LEU A 199 -6.91 -15.29 -37.36
CA LEU A 199 -5.70 -16.11 -37.35
C LEU A 199 -5.90 -17.39 -36.53
N ARG A 200 -6.46 -17.28 -35.33
CA ARG A 200 -6.78 -18.46 -34.49
C ARG A 200 -7.80 -19.35 -35.17
N ALA A 201 -8.88 -18.80 -35.68
CA ALA A 201 -9.88 -19.56 -36.41
C ALA A 201 -9.29 -20.29 -37.63
N ALA A 202 -8.39 -19.64 -38.38
CA ALA A 202 -7.70 -20.28 -39.51
C ALA A 202 -6.72 -21.39 -39.09
N GLN A 203 -6.07 -21.23 -37.91
CA GLN A 203 -5.19 -22.26 -37.33
C GLN A 203 -5.98 -23.47 -36.84
N ASP A 204 -7.12 -23.27 -36.19
CA ASP A 204 -8.01 -24.32 -35.73
C ASP A 204 -8.57 -25.10 -36.92
N GLU A 205 -9.05 -24.39 -37.98
CA GLU A 205 -9.53 -25.02 -39.24
C GLU A 205 -8.42 -25.82 -39.94
N LEU A 206 -7.18 -25.31 -39.95
CA LEU A 206 -6.04 -26.03 -40.51
C LEU A 206 -5.79 -27.34 -39.75
N SER A 207 -5.88 -27.33 -38.43
CA SER A 207 -5.72 -28.53 -37.59
C SER A 207 -6.78 -29.60 -37.91
N GLU A 208 -8.04 -29.14 -38.08
CA GLU A 208 -9.14 -30.07 -38.47
C GLU A 208 -8.93 -30.65 -39.87
N VAL A 209 -8.54 -29.82 -40.84
CA VAL A 209 -8.25 -30.28 -42.24
C VAL A 209 -7.08 -31.26 -42.23
N HIS A 210 -6.04 -31.04 -41.43
CA HIS A 210 -4.94 -31.98 -41.26
C HIS A 210 -5.39 -33.35 -40.74
N LYS A 211 -6.24 -33.37 -39.72
CA LYS A 211 -6.80 -34.60 -39.14
C LYS A 211 -7.67 -35.33 -40.17
N ALA A 212 -8.54 -34.61 -40.88
CA ALA A 212 -9.42 -35.15 -41.88
C ALA A 212 -8.62 -35.74 -43.10
N LYS A 213 -7.57 -35.01 -43.52
CA LYS A 213 -6.68 -35.50 -44.62
C LYS A 213 -5.98 -36.79 -44.20
N HIS A 214 -5.46 -36.90 -43.00
CA HIS A 214 -4.82 -38.09 -42.49
C HIS A 214 -5.80 -39.30 -42.46
N GLN A 215 -7.04 -39.06 -42.01
CA GLN A 215 -8.08 -40.10 -42.01
C GLN A 215 -8.48 -40.52 -43.42
N ALA A 216 -8.56 -39.61 -44.40
CA ALA A 216 -8.87 -39.90 -45.79
C ALA A 216 -7.76 -40.74 -46.42
N ILE A 217 -6.49 -40.48 -46.10
CA ILE A 217 -5.34 -41.27 -46.58
C ILE A 217 -5.39 -42.69 -46.00
N VAL A 218 -5.66 -42.85 -44.70
CA VAL A 218 -5.78 -44.17 -44.04
C VAL A 218 -6.93 -44.99 -44.62
N LYS A 219 -8.00 -44.32 -45.09
CA LYS A 219 -9.18 -44.97 -45.71
C LYS A 219 -9.05 -45.09 -47.23
N GLU A 220 -7.88 -44.83 -47.82
CA GLU A 220 -7.59 -44.92 -49.30
C GLU A 220 -8.51 -44.01 -50.14
N GLN A 221 -9.10 -42.96 -49.57
CA GLN A 221 -9.98 -41.98 -50.22
C GLN A 221 -9.16 -40.89 -50.92
N PHE A 222 -8.44 -41.22 -52.02
CA PHE A 222 -7.44 -40.30 -52.61
C PHE A 222 -8.03 -39.05 -53.23
N GLN A 223 -9.27 -39.06 -53.72
CA GLN A 223 -9.93 -37.86 -54.24
C GLN A 223 -10.18 -36.85 -53.11
N LEU A 224 -10.73 -37.32 -52.01
CA LEU A 224 -10.98 -36.48 -50.83
C LEU A 224 -9.68 -35.96 -50.21
N ALA A 225 -8.62 -36.80 -50.18
CA ALA A 225 -7.31 -36.38 -49.68
C ALA A 225 -6.69 -35.26 -50.55
N THR A 226 -6.92 -35.27 -51.87
CA THR A 226 -6.45 -34.22 -52.78
C THR A 226 -7.20 -32.90 -52.57
N GLU A 227 -8.53 -32.93 -52.40
CA GLU A 227 -9.34 -31.75 -52.08
C GLU A 227 -8.92 -31.12 -50.74
N LEU A 228 -8.72 -31.95 -49.72
CA LEU A 228 -8.27 -31.48 -48.38
C LEU A 228 -6.86 -30.88 -48.46
N LYS A 229 -5.96 -31.40 -49.31
CA LYS A 229 -4.64 -30.81 -49.53
C LYS A 229 -4.72 -29.43 -50.18
N ALA A 230 -5.59 -29.23 -51.14
CA ALA A 230 -5.81 -27.92 -51.75
C ALA A 230 -6.34 -26.93 -50.74
N ARG A 231 -7.27 -27.34 -49.85
CA ARG A 231 -7.80 -26.49 -48.76
C ARG A 231 -6.73 -26.16 -47.73
N GLU A 232 -5.86 -27.09 -47.37
CA GLU A 232 -4.70 -26.89 -46.51
C GLU A 232 -3.78 -25.78 -47.04
N THR A 233 -3.43 -25.84 -48.35
CA THR A 233 -2.57 -24.84 -49.00
C THR A 233 -3.20 -23.43 -48.93
N LEU A 234 -4.50 -23.30 -49.21
CA LEU A 234 -5.23 -22.05 -49.12
C LEU A 234 -5.25 -21.49 -47.68
N LEU A 235 -5.43 -22.35 -46.68
CA LEU A 235 -5.41 -21.94 -45.26
C LEU A 235 -4.00 -21.51 -44.84
N GLN A 236 -2.96 -22.18 -45.28
CA GLN A 236 -1.55 -21.79 -45.01
C GLN A 236 -1.23 -20.42 -45.64
N GLU A 237 -1.65 -20.17 -46.88
CA GLU A 237 -1.50 -18.85 -47.50
C GLU A 237 -2.28 -17.77 -46.74
N ARG A 238 -3.50 -18.08 -46.29
CA ARG A 238 -4.30 -17.17 -45.50
C ARG A 238 -3.65 -16.84 -44.14
N ILE A 239 -3.11 -17.85 -43.45
CA ILE A 239 -2.36 -17.70 -42.21
C ILE A 239 -1.12 -16.84 -42.47
N THR A 240 -0.35 -17.11 -43.52
CA THR A 240 0.84 -16.32 -43.88
C THR A 240 0.48 -14.85 -44.16
N LYS A 241 -0.61 -14.60 -44.89
CA LYS A 241 -1.11 -13.23 -45.15
C LYS A 241 -1.57 -12.52 -43.87
N LEU A 242 -2.20 -13.23 -42.94
CA LEU A 242 -2.64 -12.70 -41.66
C LEU A 242 -1.45 -12.43 -40.70
N THR A 243 -0.43 -13.30 -40.73
CA THR A 243 0.79 -13.16 -39.91
C THR A 243 1.69 -12.04 -40.42
N ASN A 244 1.80 -11.85 -41.74
CA ASN A 244 2.62 -10.81 -42.37
C ASN A 244 1.92 -9.44 -42.46
N ARG A 245 0.64 -9.31 -42.06
CA ARG A 245 0.05 -8.00 -41.89
C ARG A 245 0.78 -7.25 -40.80
N PRO A 246 1.38 -6.09 -41.06
CA PRO A 246 1.88 -5.25 -40.02
C PRO A 246 0.68 -4.90 -39.12
N THR A 247 0.53 -5.57 -38.00
CA THR A 247 -0.36 -5.10 -36.97
C THR A 247 0.14 -3.71 -36.64
N ALA A 248 -0.59 -2.68 -37.07
CA ALA A 248 -0.37 -1.33 -36.59
C ALA A 248 -0.61 -1.43 -35.09
N LYS A 249 0.47 -1.70 -34.33
CA LYS A 249 0.46 -1.80 -32.87
C LYS A 249 0.19 -0.39 -32.38
N SER A 250 -1.09 0.00 -32.31
CA SER A 250 -1.49 1.31 -31.80
C SER A 250 -0.91 1.46 -30.40
N ILE A 251 -0.06 2.45 -30.24
CA ILE A 251 0.46 2.85 -28.93
C ILE A 251 -0.73 3.35 -28.14
N ILE A 252 -0.97 2.80 -26.96
CA ILE A 252 -2.06 3.19 -26.08
C ILE A 252 -1.58 4.38 -25.27
N VAL A 253 -2.33 5.46 -25.32
CA VAL A 253 -2.12 6.62 -24.43
C VAL A 253 -2.78 6.32 -23.08
N ILE A 254 -2.01 6.38 -22.01
CA ILE A 254 -2.53 6.18 -20.65
C ILE A 254 -3.46 7.30 -20.27
N THR A 255 -4.66 6.94 -19.85
CA THR A 255 -5.71 7.87 -19.42
C THR A 255 -5.85 7.90 -17.90
N ASP A 256 -6.36 8.99 -17.34
CA ASP A 256 -6.64 9.12 -15.90
C ASP A 256 -7.60 8.03 -15.40
N ALA A 257 -8.56 7.61 -16.23
CA ALA A 257 -9.47 6.50 -15.90
C ALA A 257 -8.74 5.17 -15.70
N MET A 258 -7.73 4.85 -16.52
CA MET A 258 -6.90 3.65 -16.36
C MET A 258 -6.09 3.72 -15.07
N ILE A 259 -5.48 4.86 -14.76
CA ILE A 259 -4.70 5.07 -13.55
C ILE A 259 -5.57 4.83 -12.32
N ARG A 260 -6.78 5.40 -12.29
CA ARG A 260 -7.73 5.21 -11.19
C ARG A 260 -8.21 3.77 -11.06
N ALA A 261 -8.49 3.09 -12.16
CA ALA A 261 -8.91 1.70 -12.15
C ALA A 261 -7.84 0.79 -11.53
N VAL A 262 -6.58 0.98 -11.94
CA VAL A 262 -5.44 0.22 -11.42
C VAL A 262 -5.19 0.56 -9.94
N ALA A 263 -5.16 1.84 -9.61
CA ALA A 263 -4.98 2.26 -8.22
C ALA A 263 -6.12 1.75 -7.32
N SER A 264 -7.35 1.66 -7.84
CA SER A 264 -8.48 1.04 -7.15
C SER A 264 -8.23 -0.44 -6.84
N ASN A 265 -7.69 -1.19 -7.82
CA ASN A 265 -7.35 -2.60 -7.62
C ASN A 265 -6.21 -2.78 -6.61
N MET A 266 -5.18 -1.93 -6.68
CA MET A 266 -4.02 -2.00 -5.77
C MET A 266 -4.36 -1.62 -4.32
N THR A 267 -5.26 -0.67 -4.14
CA THR A 267 -5.59 -0.12 -2.82
C THR A 267 -6.88 -0.68 -2.21
N GLY A 268 -7.69 -1.37 -3.01
CA GLY A 268 -9.03 -1.80 -2.62
C GLY A 268 -10.07 -0.67 -2.50
N ILE A 269 -9.70 0.57 -2.88
CA ILE A 269 -10.57 1.75 -2.80
C ILE A 269 -11.25 1.93 -4.15
N PRO A 270 -12.59 2.11 -4.23
CA PRO A 270 -13.29 2.29 -5.50
C PRO A 270 -13.01 3.67 -6.14
N LEU A 271 -11.74 3.93 -6.52
CA LEU A 271 -11.29 5.20 -7.09
C LEU A 271 -11.94 5.51 -8.44
N ALA A 272 -12.43 4.50 -9.15
CA ALA A 272 -13.15 4.67 -10.41
C ALA A 272 -14.47 5.45 -10.23
N LYS A 273 -15.04 5.44 -9.02
CA LYS A 273 -16.25 6.21 -8.67
C LYS A 273 -15.93 7.63 -8.21
N LEU A 274 -14.65 8.01 -8.10
CA LEU A 274 -14.18 9.30 -7.60
C LEU A 274 -13.88 10.31 -8.75
N THR A 275 -14.70 10.35 -9.80
CA THR A 275 -14.63 11.35 -10.90
C THR A 275 -15.47 12.59 -10.58
N ALA A 276 -15.67 13.47 -11.57
CA ALA A 276 -16.50 14.69 -11.46
C ALA A 276 -17.93 14.45 -10.90
N ASP A 277 -18.38 13.18 -10.88
CA ASP A 277 -19.59 12.73 -10.17
C ASP A 277 -19.46 12.73 -8.65
N ASP A 278 -18.27 12.92 -8.08
CA ASP A 278 -18.08 13.00 -6.62
C ASP A 278 -18.88 14.17 -6.02
N HIS A 279 -18.95 15.29 -6.72
CA HIS A 279 -19.75 16.43 -6.28
C HIS A 279 -21.25 16.11 -6.28
N THR A 280 -21.73 15.35 -7.26
CA THR A 280 -23.12 14.90 -7.32
C THR A 280 -23.38 13.77 -6.33
N ALA A 281 -22.46 12.82 -6.20
CA ALA A 281 -22.53 11.74 -5.22
C ALA A 281 -22.47 12.27 -3.78
N LEU A 282 -21.66 13.29 -3.49
CA LEU A 282 -21.61 13.93 -2.18
C LEU A 282 -22.84 14.82 -1.91
N ARG A 283 -23.44 15.42 -2.95
CA ARG A 283 -24.71 16.15 -2.81
C ARG A 283 -25.84 15.23 -2.41
N SER A 284 -25.95 14.04 -3.04
CA SER A 284 -26.98 13.03 -2.76
C SER A 284 -26.66 12.12 -1.57
N LEU A 285 -25.52 12.32 -0.89
CA LEU A 285 -25.11 11.45 0.24
C LEU A 285 -26.19 11.44 1.36
N GLY A 286 -26.76 12.60 1.69
CA GLY A 286 -27.83 12.70 2.70
C GLY A 286 -29.04 11.86 2.32
N ASP A 287 -29.52 11.99 1.10
CA ASP A 287 -30.69 11.25 0.61
C ASP A 287 -30.45 9.75 0.62
N ARG A 288 -29.25 9.30 0.20
CA ARG A 288 -28.88 7.89 0.23
C ARG A 288 -28.75 7.35 1.67
N LEU A 289 -28.19 8.11 2.59
CA LEU A 289 -28.13 7.70 4.00
C LEU A 289 -29.54 7.60 4.61
N LYS A 290 -30.48 8.47 4.23
CA LYS A 290 -31.88 8.43 4.68
C LYS A 290 -32.62 7.16 4.21
N THR A 291 -32.20 6.51 3.12
CA THR A 291 -32.76 5.21 2.72
C THR A 291 -32.37 4.07 3.66
N HIS A 292 -31.22 4.20 4.35
CA HIS A 292 -30.71 3.19 5.27
C HIS A 292 -31.08 3.46 6.74
N VAL A 293 -31.27 4.74 7.10
CA VAL A 293 -31.54 5.15 8.49
C VAL A 293 -32.82 5.97 8.52
N ILE A 294 -33.85 5.41 9.12
CA ILE A 294 -35.18 6.00 9.19
C ILE A 294 -35.33 6.84 10.47
N ALA A 295 -36.04 7.95 10.37
CA ALA A 295 -36.39 8.84 11.49
C ALA A 295 -35.19 9.51 12.22
N GLN A 296 -34.07 9.73 11.52
CA GLN A 296 -32.88 10.44 12.01
C GLN A 296 -32.41 11.51 11.00
N ASP A 297 -33.33 12.19 10.32
CA ASP A 297 -33.01 13.10 9.21
C ASP A 297 -32.03 14.19 9.61
N ALA A 298 -32.21 14.83 10.76
CA ALA A 298 -31.31 15.89 11.25
C ALA A 298 -29.88 15.38 11.48
N ALA A 299 -29.71 14.21 12.08
CA ALA A 299 -28.39 13.60 12.31
C ALA A 299 -27.73 13.21 10.98
N VAL A 300 -28.48 12.64 10.05
CA VAL A 300 -28.01 12.28 8.71
C VAL A 300 -27.57 13.52 7.93
N ASP A 301 -28.34 14.62 7.96
CA ASP A 301 -28.00 15.85 7.26
C ASP A 301 -26.74 16.50 7.85
N HIS A 302 -26.56 16.46 9.17
CA HIS A 302 -25.32 16.93 9.82
C HIS A 302 -24.09 16.09 9.40
N VAL A 303 -24.21 14.78 9.40
CA VAL A 303 -23.12 13.87 8.94
C VAL A 303 -22.81 14.11 7.47
N ALA A 304 -23.81 14.14 6.60
CA ALA A 304 -23.63 14.39 5.18
C ALA A 304 -22.99 15.75 4.90
N SER A 305 -23.38 16.80 5.63
CA SER A 305 -22.79 18.13 5.51
C SER A 305 -21.34 18.18 5.95
N ALA A 306 -21.01 17.53 7.08
CA ALA A 306 -19.62 17.43 7.57
C ALA A 306 -18.74 16.66 6.58
N MET A 307 -19.23 15.53 6.04
CA MET A 307 -18.52 14.74 5.05
C MET A 307 -18.27 15.51 3.74
N ARG A 308 -19.25 16.32 3.30
CA ARG A 308 -19.07 17.22 2.13
C ARG A 308 -17.94 18.22 2.39
N ARG A 309 -17.93 18.89 3.53
CA ARG A 309 -16.86 19.84 3.88
C ARG A 309 -15.48 19.18 3.94
N ALA A 310 -15.40 18.02 4.55
CA ALA A 310 -14.14 17.25 4.67
C ALA A 310 -13.57 16.86 3.29
N LYS A 311 -14.41 16.37 2.40
CA LYS A 311 -14.00 15.97 1.04
C LYS A 311 -13.64 17.15 0.12
N LEU A 312 -14.19 18.33 0.37
CA LEU A 312 -13.86 19.55 -0.37
C LEU A 312 -12.52 20.19 0.07
N GLY A 313 -11.80 19.56 1.00
CA GLY A 313 -10.48 20.03 1.42
C GLY A 313 -10.50 21.10 2.51
N PHE A 314 -11.66 21.38 3.13
CA PHE A 314 -11.75 22.30 4.28
C PHE A 314 -11.30 21.65 5.60
N ALA A 315 -10.99 20.36 5.62
CA ALA A 315 -10.40 19.69 6.78
C ALA A 315 -8.88 19.94 6.85
N SER A 316 -8.34 20.07 8.05
CA SER A 316 -6.88 20.18 8.23
C SER A 316 -6.19 18.88 7.81
N SER A 317 -5.04 18.99 7.14
CA SER A 317 -4.28 17.86 6.62
C SER A 317 -3.78 16.87 7.70
N ASN A 318 -3.74 17.31 8.96
CA ASN A 318 -3.18 16.55 10.09
C ASN A 318 -4.23 15.90 11.00
N ARG A 319 -5.50 15.84 10.58
CA ARG A 319 -6.59 15.25 11.36
C ARG A 319 -7.28 14.14 10.57
N PRO A 320 -8.06 13.26 11.23
CA PRO A 320 -8.92 12.33 10.51
C PRO A 320 -9.85 13.04 9.51
N LEU A 321 -10.29 12.32 8.46
CA LEU A 321 -11.16 12.88 7.42
C LEU A 321 -12.39 13.57 8.03
N ALA A 322 -13.04 12.93 8.99
CA ALA A 322 -14.08 13.52 9.84
C ALA A 322 -14.15 12.76 11.16
N SER A 323 -14.64 13.44 12.21
CA SER A 323 -14.85 12.84 13.51
C SER A 323 -16.24 13.18 14.02
N PHE A 324 -16.96 12.17 14.50
CA PHE A 324 -18.34 12.29 15.00
C PHE A 324 -18.48 11.66 16.37
N LEU A 325 -19.24 12.32 17.24
CA LEU A 325 -19.74 11.73 18.48
C LEU A 325 -21.25 11.55 18.36
N PHE A 326 -21.70 10.31 18.32
CA PHE A 326 -23.12 9.96 18.29
C PHE A 326 -23.61 9.69 19.71
N ALA A 327 -24.37 10.61 20.25
CA ALA A 327 -24.92 10.54 21.58
C ALA A 327 -26.42 10.27 21.54
N GLY A 328 -26.92 9.41 22.43
CA GLY A 328 -28.33 9.10 22.51
C GLY A 328 -28.62 7.72 23.12
N PRO A 329 -29.89 7.40 23.41
CA PRO A 329 -30.27 6.11 23.98
C PRO A 329 -29.89 4.93 23.10
N SER A 330 -29.83 3.73 23.69
CA SER A 330 -29.60 2.51 22.92
C SER A 330 -30.78 2.25 21.95
N GLY A 331 -30.48 1.72 20.76
CA GLY A 331 -31.46 1.34 19.76
C GLY A 331 -31.91 2.46 18.79
N VAL A 332 -31.46 3.69 18.93
CA VAL A 332 -31.85 4.83 18.07
C VAL A 332 -31.19 4.86 16.70
N GLY A 333 -30.34 3.89 16.38
CA GLY A 333 -29.71 3.79 15.05
C GLY A 333 -28.27 4.29 14.93
N LYS A 334 -27.55 4.60 16.03
CA LYS A 334 -26.16 5.09 16.00
C LYS A 334 -25.23 4.18 15.19
N THR A 335 -25.22 2.89 15.50
CA THR A 335 -24.39 1.89 14.80
C THR A 335 -24.89 1.62 13.37
N ALA A 336 -26.20 1.77 13.13
CA ALA A 336 -26.78 1.64 11.78
C ALA A 336 -26.30 2.79 10.88
N LEU A 337 -26.26 4.02 11.38
CA LEU A 337 -25.73 5.19 10.65
C LEU A 337 -24.25 5.02 10.33
N ALA A 338 -23.44 4.49 11.25
CA ALA A 338 -22.03 4.20 11.01
C ALA A 338 -21.85 3.15 9.88
N LYS A 339 -22.67 2.08 9.88
CA LYS A 339 -22.67 1.06 8.82
C LYS A 339 -23.09 1.64 7.46
N ALA A 340 -24.16 2.45 7.44
CA ALA A 340 -24.63 3.11 6.24
C ALA A 340 -23.57 4.06 5.67
N LEU A 341 -22.88 4.82 6.53
CA LEU A 341 -21.81 5.72 6.13
C LEU A 341 -20.63 4.94 5.53
N ALA A 342 -20.23 3.82 6.12
CA ALA A 342 -19.16 2.98 5.57
C ALA A 342 -19.52 2.46 4.17
N LEU A 343 -20.74 1.97 3.99
CA LEU A 343 -21.23 1.48 2.70
C LEU A 343 -21.26 2.60 1.64
N GLU A 344 -21.83 3.75 1.98
CA GLU A 344 -22.02 4.85 1.03
C GLU A 344 -20.72 5.58 0.68
N MET A 345 -19.77 5.66 1.63
CA MET A 345 -18.50 6.35 1.41
C MET A 345 -17.43 5.47 0.77
N PHE A 346 -17.38 4.19 1.16
CA PHE A 346 -16.30 3.28 0.75
C PHE A 346 -16.79 2.10 -0.09
N GLY A 347 -18.10 1.95 -0.28
CA GLY A 347 -18.69 0.94 -1.17
C GLY A 347 -18.70 -0.49 -0.62
N ASP A 348 -18.23 -0.71 0.62
CA ASP A 348 -18.18 -2.02 1.28
C ASP A 348 -18.57 -1.87 2.77
N THR A 349 -19.43 -2.75 3.25
CA THR A 349 -19.76 -2.84 4.68
C THR A 349 -18.58 -3.28 5.53
N LYS A 350 -17.62 -4.00 4.95
CA LYS A 350 -16.35 -4.39 5.60
C LYS A 350 -15.39 -3.21 5.83
N ALA A 351 -15.66 -2.04 5.25
CA ALA A 351 -14.95 -0.81 5.55
C ALA A 351 -15.33 -0.23 6.94
N LEU A 352 -16.22 -0.85 7.69
CA LEU A 352 -16.49 -0.53 9.09
C LEU A 352 -15.63 -1.40 10.00
N VAL A 353 -14.72 -0.77 10.73
CA VAL A 353 -13.93 -1.40 11.80
C VAL A 353 -14.56 -0.99 13.13
N ARG A 354 -15.12 -1.94 13.86
CA ARG A 354 -15.83 -1.70 15.12
C ARG A 354 -15.02 -2.18 16.31
N PHE A 355 -14.92 -1.33 17.32
CA PHE A 355 -14.37 -1.62 18.64
C PHE A 355 -15.43 -1.38 19.68
N ASP A 356 -15.77 -2.41 20.45
CA ASP A 356 -16.62 -2.29 21.63
C ASP A 356 -15.78 -1.87 22.82
N MET A 357 -16.00 -0.68 23.33
CA MET A 357 -15.18 -0.10 24.40
C MET A 357 -15.36 -0.81 25.74
N SER A 358 -16.36 -1.66 25.89
CA SER A 358 -16.49 -2.52 27.07
C SER A 358 -15.35 -3.56 27.17
N GLU A 359 -14.75 -3.96 26.05
CA GLU A 359 -13.58 -4.84 26.02
C GLU A 359 -12.29 -4.13 26.48
N PHE A 360 -12.33 -2.80 26.56
CA PHE A 360 -11.19 -1.93 26.84
C PHE A 360 -11.38 -1.11 28.13
N ALA A 361 -12.09 -1.67 29.09
CA ALA A 361 -12.34 -1.05 30.40
C ALA A 361 -11.17 -1.12 31.37
N GLU A 362 -10.20 -2.01 31.13
CA GLU A 362 -9.02 -2.20 31.98
C GLU A 362 -7.82 -1.35 31.55
N GLY A 363 -6.95 -0.92 32.45
CA GLY A 363 -5.82 -0.02 32.19
C GLY A 363 -4.78 -0.57 31.19
N PHE A 364 -4.63 -1.88 31.05
CA PHE A 364 -3.72 -2.48 30.08
C PHE A 364 -4.32 -2.64 28.68
N SER A 365 -5.54 -2.21 28.47
CA SER A 365 -6.27 -2.43 27.22
C SER A 365 -5.75 -1.60 26.04
N THR A 366 -4.99 -0.53 26.29
CA THR A 366 -4.32 0.23 25.20
C THR A 366 -3.37 -0.63 24.41
N SER A 367 -2.68 -1.59 25.04
CA SER A 367 -1.79 -2.52 24.35
C SER A 367 -2.52 -3.42 23.34
N LYS A 368 -3.80 -3.72 23.56
CA LYS A 368 -4.63 -4.47 22.59
C LYS A 368 -4.96 -3.64 21.35
N LEU A 369 -4.96 -2.30 21.45
CA LEU A 369 -5.23 -1.39 20.32
C LEU A 369 -3.98 -1.10 19.49
N ILE A 370 -2.84 -0.79 20.16
CA ILE A 370 -1.60 -0.33 19.50
C ILE A 370 -0.47 -1.37 19.54
N GLY A 371 -0.69 -2.53 20.18
CA GLY A 371 0.31 -3.57 20.39
C GLY A 371 1.06 -3.42 21.72
N ALA A 372 1.55 -4.53 22.25
CA ALA A 372 2.37 -4.54 23.46
C ALA A 372 3.85 -4.31 23.11
N PRO A 373 4.62 -3.57 23.93
CA PRO A 373 6.06 -3.44 23.76
C PRO A 373 6.76 -4.81 23.84
N ALA A 374 7.92 -4.92 23.21
CA ALA A 374 8.73 -6.15 23.23
C ALA A 374 9.09 -6.54 24.68
N GLY A 375 8.79 -7.80 25.04
CA GLY A 375 9.04 -8.33 26.37
C GLY A 375 7.84 -8.37 27.31
N TYR A 376 6.70 -7.81 26.93
CA TYR A 376 5.46 -7.89 27.70
C TYR A 376 4.56 -9.03 27.23
N VAL A 377 3.71 -9.52 28.14
CA VAL A 377 2.66 -10.52 27.82
C VAL A 377 1.72 -9.90 26.80
N GLY A 378 1.46 -10.63 25.68
CA GLY A 378 0.65 -10.12 24.55
C GLY A 378 1.43 -9.51 23.39
N TYR A 379 2.78 -9.49 23.42
CA TYR A 379 3.61 -8.97 22.30
C TYR A 379 3.33 -9.65 20.95
N ARG A 380 2.83 -10.89 20.95
CA ARG A 380 2.45 -11.64 19.73
C ARG A 380 0.98 -11.47 19.34
N GLU A 381 0.18 -10.80 20.17
CA GLU A 381 -1.21 -10.50 19.82
C GLU A 381 -1.23 -9.30 18.86
N SER A 382 -2.03 -9.41 17.80
CA SER A 382 -2.18 -8.35 16.80
C SER A 382 -2.70 -7.07 17.44
N ALA A 383 -2.11 -5.94 17.07
CA ALA A 383 -2.55 -4.60 17.45
C ALA A 383 -3.83 -4.23 16.69
N LYS A 384 -4.99 -4.59 17.26
CA LYS A 384 -6.29 -4.60 16.56
C LYS A 384 -6.60 -3.30 15.79
N LEU A 385 -6.29 -2.13 16.34
CA LEU A 385 -6.58 -0.84 15.70
C LEU A 385 -5.56 -0.49 14.62
N THR A 386 -4.28 -0.55 14.95
CA THR A 386 -3.21 -0.15 14.02
C THR A 386 -3.10 -1.11 12.84
N ASP A 387 -3.30 -2.41 13.06
CA ASP A 387 -3.27 -3.41 11.99
C ASP A 387 -4.47 -3.26 11.06
N ALA A 388 -5.67 -3.03 11.60
CA ALA A 388 -6.86 -2.77 10.79
C ALA A 388 -6.71 -1.54 9.87
N LEU A 389 -6.06 -0.46 10.37
CA LEU A 389 -5.80 0.71 9.55
C LEU A 389 -4.67 0.52 8.53
N LYS A 390 -3.65 -0.30 8.85
CA LYS A 390 -2.61 -0.67 7.88
C LYS A 390 -3.21 -1.47 6.71
N GLU A 391 -4.14 -2.38 7.01
CA GLU A 391 -4.86 -3.13 5.97
C GLU A 391 -5.83 -2.26 5.18
N ARG A 392 -6.56 -1.36 5.89
CA ARG A 392 -7.62 -0.53 5.30
C ARG A 392 -7.52 0.91 5.76
N PRO A 393 -6.65 1.73 5.13
CA PRO A 393 -6.48 3.14 5.49
C PRO A 393 -7.75 4.00 5.26
N HIS A 394 -8.64 3.54 4.37
CA HIS A 394 -9.91 4.18 4.06
C HIS A 394 -11.06 3.40 4.66
N CYS A 395 -11.43 3.74 5.88
CA CYS A 395 -12.46 3.03 6.64
C CYS A 395 -13.23 3.98 7.56
N VAL A 396 -14.33 3.48 8.09
CA VAL A 396 -15.01 4.05 9.25
C VAL A 396 -14.57 3.27 10.47
N VAL A 397 -13.95 3.95 11.43
CA VAL A 397 -13.60 3.37 12.73
C VAL A 397 -14.67 3.76 13.74
N LEU A 398 -15.38 2.77 14.25
CA LEU A 398 -16.43 2.96 15.24
C LEU A 398 -15.97 2.51 16.63
N PHE A 399 -15.86 3.45 17.54
CA PHE A 399 -15.66 3.19 18.97
C PHE A 399 -17.03 3.22 19.66
N ASP A 400 -17.56 2.04 19.97
CA ASP A 400 -18.91 1.89 20.49
C ASP A 400 -18.87 1.91 22.04
N GLU A 401 -19.78 2.68 22.67
CA GLU A 401 -19.91 2.86 24.13
C GLU A 401 -18.64 3.43 24.80
N LEU A 402 -18.19 4.59 24.31
CA LEU A 402 -16.94 5.26 24.73
C LEU A 402 -16.86 5.47 26.26
N GLU A 403 -17.97 5.69 26.93
CA GLU A 403 -18.06 5.85 28.39
C GLU A 403 -17.56 4.64 29.18
N LYS A 404 -17.45 3.47 28.56
CA LYS A 404 -16.93 2.25 29.20
C LYS A 404 -15.41 2.10 29.07
N ALA A 405 -14.79 2.89 28.19
CA ALA A 405 -13.34 2.82 27.95
C ALA A 405 -12.54 3.33 29.16
N HIS A 406 -11.40 2.68 29.42
CA HIS A 406 -10.42 3.20 30.38
C HIS A 406 -9.89 4.57 29.94
N ARG A 407 -9.50 5.43 30.90
CA ARG A 407 -8.99 6.79 30.62
C ARG A 407 -7.80 6.82 29.66
N ASP A 408 -6.90 5.83 29.74
CA ASP A 408 -5.75 5.74 28.83
C ASP A 408 -6.18 5.54 27.39
N VAL A 409 -7.26 4.77 27.15
CA VAL A 409 -7.85 4.59 25.81
C VAL A 409 -8.49 5.89 25.32
N GLN A 410 -9.18 6.61 26.19
CA GLN A 410 -9.75 7.93 25.86
C GLN A 410 -8.64 8.93 25.48
N SER A 411 -7.53 8.95 26.24
CA SER A 411 -6.36 9.79 25.92
C SER A 411 -5.73 9.43 24.57
N LEU A 412 -5.67 8.13 24.22
CA LEU A 412 -5.20 7.68 22.92
C LEU A 412 -6.12 8.18 21.78
N LEU A 413 -7.43 8.15 22.01
CA LEU A 413 -8.41 8.66 21.04
C LEU A 413 -8.27 10.16 20.84
N LEU A 414 -8.02 10.94 21.88
CA LEU A 414 -7.75 12.38 21.77
C LEU A 414 -6.51 12.64 20.91
N GLN A 415 -5.45 11.88 21.10
CA GLN A 415 -4.26 11.97 20.24
C GLN A 415 -4.60 11.70 18.76
N ILE A 416 -5.40 10.66 18.47
CA ILE A 416 -5.86 10.38 17.11
C ILE A 416 -6.65 11.55 16.52
N LEU A 417 -7.53 12.18 17.29
CA LEU A 417 -8.36 13.28 16.83
C LEU A 417 -7.56 14.56 16.58
N ASP A 418 -6.51 14.81 17.32
CA ASP A 418 -5.69 16.03 17.21
C ASP A 418 -4.55 15.87 16.19
N GLU A 419 -3.79 14.79 16.28
CA GLU A 419 -2.59 14.57 15.45
C GLU A 419 -2.89 13.76 14.17
N GLY A 420 -4.06 13.12 14.09
CA GLY A 420 -4.44 12.24 12.97
C GLY A 420 -3.52 11.04 12.80
N ALA A 421 -2.70 10.70 13.79
CA ALA A 421 -1.77 9.58 13.72
C ALA A 421 -1.41 9.09 15.12
N ILE A 422 -1.07 7.80 15.23
CA ILE A 422 -0.49 7.20 16.44
C ILE A 422 0.74 6.39 16.08
N THR A 423 1.62 6.19 17.06
CA THR A 423 2.77 5.30 16.92
C THR A 423 2.45 3.95 17.56
N ASP A 424 2.58 2.87 16.80
CA ASP A 424 2.39 1.52 17.34
C ASP A 424 3.57 1.08 18.22
N SER A 425 3.44 -0.08 18.83
CA SER A 425 4.49 -0.67 19.70
C SER A 425 5.80 -0.99 18.96
N THR A 426 5.79 -1.04 17.62
CA THR A 426 6.99 -1.25 16.79
C THR A 426 7.69 0.06 16.42
N GLY A 427 7.15 1.21 16.82
CA GLY A 427 7.64 2.52 16.42
C GLY A 427 7.15 2.98 15.05
N THR A 428 6.22 2.26 14.43
CA THR A 428 5.63 2.64 13.15
C THR A 428 4.50 3.65 13.36
N ARG A 429 4.55 4.76 12.65
CA ARG A 429 3.49 5.77 12.67
C ARG A 429 2.34 5.35 11.75
N VAL A 430 1.15 5.22 12.31
CA VAL A 430 -0.09 4.85 11.60
C VAL A 430 -0.97 6.08 11.47
N ASN A 431 -1.36 6.42 10.24
CA ASN A 431 -2.11 7.63 9.89
C ASN A 431 -3.62 7.33 9.79
N PHE A 432 -4.43 8.25 10.30
CA PHE A 432 -5.90 8.23 10.28
C PHE A 432 -6.51 9.28 9.34
N HIS A 433 -5.68 9.98 8.54
CA HIS A 433 -6.13 11.09 7.68
C HIS A 433 -7.24 10.71 6.69
N ASN A 434 -7.28 9.45 6.29
CA ASN A 434 -8.27 8.93 5.35
C ASN A 434 -9.42 8.16 6.03
N ALA A 435 -9.37 8.03 7.36
CA ALA A 435 -10.39 7.35 8.14
C ALA A 435 -11.44 8.34 8.67
N VAL A 436 -12.67 7.87 8.81
CA VAL A 436 -13.74 8.57 9.53
C VAL A 436 -13.85 7.96 10.91
N ILE A 437 -13.71 8.76 11.94
CA ILE A 437 -13.83 8.32 13.33
C ILE A 437 -15.25 8.57 13.82
N ILE A 438 -15.89 7.53 14.33
CA ILE A 438 -17.21 7.62 14.97
C ILE A 438 -17.09 7.07 16.38
N MET A 439 -17.51 7.84 17.34
CA MET A 439 -17.61 7.46 18.73
C MET A 439 -19.11 7.43 19.10
N THR A 440 -19.54 6.43 19.84
CA THR A 440 -20.92 6.41 20.37
C THR A 440 -20.89 6.49 21.87
N THR A 441 -21.90 7.13 22.44
CA THR A 441 -22.11 7.19 23.88
C THR A 441 -23.58 7.10 24.24
N ASN A 442 -23.87 6.50 25.39
CA ASN A 442 -25.20 6.43 25.98
C ASN A 442 -25.32 7.38 27.19
N VAL A 443 -24.31 8.22 27.45
CA VAL A 443 -24.33 9.23 28.52
C VAL A 443 -25.55 10.14 28.35
N GLY A 444 -26.22 10.45 29.44
CA GLY A 444 -27.45 11.25 29.43
C GLY A 444 -28.75 10.46 29.24
N ARG A 445 -28.70 9.13 29.21
CA ARG A 445 -29.89 8.25 29.05
C ARG A 445 -31.04 8.62 29.95
N ASP A 446 -30.77 8.89 31.22
CA ASP A 446 -31.80 9.19 32.22
C ASP A 446 -32.54 10.52 31.96
N ARG A 447 -31.83 11.50 31.36
CA ARG A 447 -32.43 12.79 30.97
C ARG A 447 -33.26 12.68 29.69
N PHE A 448 -32.83 11.86 28.72
CA PHE A 448 -33.65 11.57 27.52
C PHE A 448 -34.95 10.89 27.90
N THR A 449 -34.95 10.00 28.90
CA THR A 449 -36.14 9.29 29.36
C THR A 449 -37.09 10.21 30.14
N ARG A 450 -36.55 11.15 30.94
CA ARG A 450 -37.35 12.13 31.68
C ARG A 450 -37.97 13.22 30.80
N ALA A 451 -37.26 13.60 29.70
CA ALA A 451 -37.76 14.59 28.74
C ALA A 451 -38.98 14.07 27.93
N SER A 452 -39.12 12.76 27.79
CA SER A 452 -40.27 12.15 27.08
C SER A 452 -41.58 12.10 27.90
N LEU A 453 -41.51 12.38 29.19
CA LEU A 453 -42.68 12.35 30.12
C LEU A 453 -43.33 13.73 30.33
N GLY A 454 -42.87 14.79 29.68
CA GLY A 454 -43.44 16.15 29.83
C GLY A 454 -44.16 16.64 28.58
N PHE A 455 -45.34 17.28 28.75
CA PHE A 455 -46.17 17.88 27.70
C PHE A 455 -45.59 19.18 27.07
N ALA A 456 -44.38 19.22 26.67
CA ALA A 456 -43.78 20.39 26.03
C ALA A 456 -43.59 20.20 24.52
N THR A 457 -44.12 21.11 23.72
CA THR A 457 -44.04 21.15 22.25
C THR A 457 -42.63 21.28 21.73
N ASP A 458 -42.31 20.60 20.62
CA ASP A 458 -40.99 20.32 20.04
C ASP A 458 -40.15 21.54 19.64
N GLU A 459 -40.70 22.73 19.47
CA GLU A 459 -39.99 23.88 18.87
C GLU A 459 -39.04 24.65 19.81
N ASN A 460 -39.19 24.51 21.14
CA ASN A 460 -38.39 25.26 22.12
C ASN A 460 -37.27 24.46 22.84
N ARG A 461 -37.05 23.19 22.45
CA ARG A 461 -36.12 22.29 23.17
C ARG A 461 -34.70 22.26 22.65
N SER A 462 -34.45 22.71 21.44
CA SER A 462 -33.20 22.44 20.72
C SER A 462 -31.94 23.13 21.32
N PRO A 463 -31.90 24.43 21.62
CA PRO A 463 -30.63 25.07 22.06
C PRO A 463 -30.28 24.77 23.51
N LYS A 464 -31.23 24.79 24.48
CA LYS A 464 -30.95 24.52 25.88
C LYS A 464 -30.53 23.07 26.13
N PHE A 465 -31.15 22.13 25.42
CA PHE A 465 -30.79 20.73 25.52
C PHE A 465 -29.39 20.45 24.99
N ALA A 466 -28.98 21.12 23.92
CA ALA A 466 -27.63 21.01 23.38
C ALA A 466 -26.56 21.55 24.33
N GLU A 467 -26.85 22.65 25.05
CA GLU A 467 -25.94 23.22 26.07
C GLU A 467 -25.84 22.33 27.30
N GLU A 468 -26.96 21.85 27.82
CA GLU A 468 -26.97 20.92 28.96
C GLU A 468 -26.27 19.61 28.64
N PHE A 469 -26.44 19.12 27.43
CA PHE A 469 -25.77 17.90 26.96
C PHE A 469 -24.27 18.09 26.79
N ARG A 470 -23.82 19.29 26.31
CA ARG A 470 -22.41 19.64 26.22
C ARG A 470 -21.78 19.69 27.62
N GLY A 471 -22.45 20.24 28.62
CA GLY A 471 -21.99 20.23 30.03
C GLY A 471 -21.82 18.82 30.60
N LEU A 472 -22.74 17.88 30.24
CA LEU A 472 -22.62 16.48 30.65
C LEU A 472 -21.46 15.75 29.98
N LEU A 473 -21.17 16.07 28.72
CA LEU A 473 -20.00 15.54 28.03
C LEU A 473 -18.70 16.09 28.63
N GLU A 474 -18.64 17.39 28.98
CA GLU A 474 -17.50 18.03 29.65
C GLU A 474 -17.26 17.50 31.07
N GLU A 475 -18.29 16.99 31.77
CA GLU A 475 -18.13 16.32 33.07
C GLU A 475 -17.60 14.89 32.96
N HIS A 476 -17.83 14.20 31.80
CA HIS A 476 -17.51 12.78 31.64
C HIS A 476 -16.24 12.53 30.82
N PHE A 477 -15.90 13.47 29.96
CA PHE A 477 -14.75 13.43 29.06
C PHE A 477 -13.87 14.66 29.18
#